data_a70c43e405e14c813bd3edb8c73b098a
#
_entry.id   a70c43e405e14c813bd3edb8c73b098a
#
_cell.length_a   1.000
_cell.length_b   1.000
_cell.length_c   1.000
_cell.angle_alpha   90.00
_cell.angle_beta   90.00
_cell.angle_gamma   90.00
#
_symmetry.space_group_name_H-M   'P 1'
#
loop_
_entity.id
_entity.type
_entity.pdbx_description
1 polymer ?
#
loop_
_entity_poly.entity_id
_entity_poly.type
_entity_poly.pdbx_seq_one_letter_code
_entity_poly.pdbx_strand_id
1 'polypeptide(L)'
;MERFAARQVIEYLRSGVPSRSLSSIFSYGREAACERVGRELERVYSGGSVLPLVIKGNFGNGKTHFLNIIAQKAEKMNFAVSFISLSKETPFDKLDRLYRRAAAGLYLPGGSQPGFASLLETLPTRGDQADEMLNYAARNLHPKIEIVLKNYLDGSGDAYNQHILASDLAGDFIPNAQLKSIHRLNFGKALSLTPFKVKESSFDYFRFLSRLIRAAGFAGWVILFDEFEQLMYLGITARANAYLNAARFMAPSFGMTATYTVFSASSNLWSELIWKQKNSDYDNVPQKLAAKNRQHDIPTVREVFSSFLKENLFLDTLSAFDIRRMLKAVRDHHALAYDWQAPEDIDPATVNLPADRPLRTVIRALVEWLDLQYLYGDKPEIEAVMPGELLPGNFPENENENENETENED
;
A
#
# COMPACT_ATOMS: atom_id res chain seq x y z
N MET A 1 -10.21 15.79 25.35
CA MET A 1 -9.40 15.28 24.23
C MET A 1 -9.46 13.75 24.15
N GLU A 2 -9.31 13.04 25.26
CA GLU A 2 -9.33 11.56 25.28
C GLU A 2 -10.64 10.94 24.79
N ARG A 3 -11.81 11.49 25.20
CA ARG A 3 -13.11 10.99 24.74
C ARG A 3 -13.32 11.13 23.22
N PHE A 4 -12.88 12.22 22.64
CA PHE A 4 -13.00 12.42 21.18
C PHE A 4 -12.14 11.41 20.42
N ALA A 5 -10.92 11.19 20.88
CA ALA A 5 -10.04 10.17 20.29
C ALA A 5 -10.65 8.75 20.43
N ALA A 6 -11.21 8.42 21.61
CA ALA A 6 -11.88 7.15 21.83
C ALA A 6 -13.10 6.96 20.89
N ARG A 7 -13.91 8.00 20.65
CA ARG A 7 -15.00 7.96 19.67
C ARG A 7 -14.48 7.69 18.25
N GLN A 8 -13.41 8.35 17.83
CA GLN A 8 -12.81 8.06 16.53
C GLN A 8 -12.38 6.59 16.43
N VAL A 9 -11.79 6.02 17.49
CA VAL A 9 -11.44 4.58 17.52
C VAL A 9 -12.67 3.73 17.28
N ILE A 10 -13.76 3.96 17.99
CA ILE A 10 -15.00 3.16 17.87
C ILE A 10 -15.60 3.29 16.46
N GLU A 11 -15.65 4.50 15.89
CA GLU A 11 -16.15 4.69 14.52
C GLU A 11 -15.31 3.92 13.47
N TYR A 12 -13.99 3.89 13.61
CA TYR A 12 -13.13 3.10 12.73
C TYR A 12 -13.37 1.58 12.90
N LEU A 13 -13.53 1.12 14.12
CA LEU A 13 -13.81 -0.30 14.40
C LEU A 13 -15.19 -0.69 13.85
N ARG A 14 -16.19 0.18 13.97
CA ARG A 14 -17.54 0.01 13.43
C ARG A 14 -17.53 -0.07 11.89
N SER A 15 -16.81 0.81 11.23
CA SER A 15 -16.66 0.78 9.77
C SER A 15 -15.88 -0.44 9.25
N GLY A 16 -15.08 -1.07 10.13
CA GLY A 16 -14.20 -2.17 9.75
C GLY A 16 -13.05 -1.74 8.83
N VAL A 17 -12.81 -0.43 8.67
CA VAL A 17 -11.70 0.10 7.87
C VAL A 17 -10.49 0.29 8.75
N PRO A 18 -9.33 -0.31 8.43
CA PRO A 18 -8.11 -0.10 9.20
C PRO A 18 -7.67 1.37 9.15
N SER A 19 -7.47 1.98 10.31
CA SER A 19 -6.94 3.34 10.41
C SER A 19 -5.47 3.34 10.77
N ARG A 20 -4.69 4.20 10.11
CA ARG A 20 -3.27 4.39 10.44
C ARG A 20 -3.06 4.85 11.87
N SER A 21 -3.83 5.84 12.32
CA SER A 21 -3.64 6.47 13.63
C SER A 21 -3.94 5.54 14.81
N LEU A 22 -4.66 4.44 14.60
CA LEU A 22 -5.19 3.60 15.67
C LEU A 22 -4.63 2.17 15.67
N SER A 23 -3.85 1.80 14.64
CA SER A 23 -3.38 0.42 14.48
C SER A 23 -2.46 -0.05 15.61
N SER A 24 -1.71 0.85 16.24
CA SER A 24 -0.84 0.49 17.38
C SER A 24 -1.60 0.13 18.66
N ILE A 25 -2.85 0.55 18.79
CA ILE A 25 -3.69 0.26 19.97
C ILE A 25 -4.05 -1.23 20.01
N PHE A 26 -4.16 -1.86 18.84
CA PHE A 26 -4.62 -3.24 18.69
C PHE A 26 -3.54 -4.17 18.10
N SER A 27 -2.29 -4.05 18.57
CA SER A 27 -1.15 -4.85 18.09
C SER A 27 -0.94 -6.18 18.83
N TYR A 28 -1.97 -6.67 19.53
CA TYR A 28 -1.90 -7.89 20.34
C TYR A 28 -1.49 -9.12 19.52
N GLY A 29 -0.61 -9.94 20.08
CA GLY A 29 -0.11 -11.16 19.45
C GLY A 29 0.81 -10.91 18.24
N ARG A 30 1.31 -9.67 18.08
CA ARG A 30 2.21 -9.27 16.98
C ARG A 30 3.54 -8.69 17.48
N GLU A 31 3.83 -8.83 18.77
CA GLU A 31 4.96 -8.22 19.44
C GLU A 31 6.30 -8.59 18.76
N ALA A 32 6.56 -9.88 18.54
CA ALA A 32 7.78 -10.35 17.89
C ALA A 32 7.91 -9.83 16.42
N ALA A 33 6.79 -9.76 15.69
CA ALA A 33 6.76 -9.19 14.36
C ALA A 33 7.06 -7.69 14.37
N CYS A 34 6.52 -6.96 15.34
CA CYS A 34 6.78 -5.53 15.56
C CYS A 34 8.24 -5.26 15.93
N GLU A 35 8.85 -6.12 16.74
CA GLU A 35 10.27 -6.03 17.08
C GLU A 35 11.17 -6.27 15.85
N ARG A 36 10.85 -7.29 15.03
CA ARG A 36 11.56 -7.55 13.78
C ARG A 36 11.54 -6.31 12.89
N VAL A 37 10.37 -5.76 12.63
CA VAL A 37 10.21 -4.53 11.82
C VAL A 37 11.01 -3.38 12.42
N GLY A 38 11.01 -3.22 13.76
CA GLY A 38 11.81 -2.20 14.43
C GLY A 38 13.30 -2.30 14.12
N ARG A 39 13.87 -3.49 14.26
CA ARG A 39 15.29 -3.73 13.96
C ARG A 39 15.61 -3.49 12.47
N GLU A 40 14.73 -3.86 11.56
CA GLU A 40 14.90 -3.64 10.12
C GLU A 40 14.85 -2.14 9.78
N LEU A 41 13.92 -1.37 10.35
CA LEU A 41 13.86 0.09 10.20
C LEU A 41 15.09 0.78 10.79
N GLU A 42 15.56 0.38 11.97
CA GLU A 42 16.79 0.90 12.58
C GLU A 42 18.02 0.67 11.71
N ARG A 43 18.09 -0.51 11.07
CA ARG A 43 19.16 -0.82 10.13
C ARG A 43 19.14 0.10 8.91
N VAL A 44 17.96 0.35 8.33
CA VAL A 44 17.81 1.29 7.20
C VAL A 44 18.11 2.72 7.66
N TYR A 45 17.63 3.12 8.84
CA TYR A 45 17.93 4.43 9.44
C TYR A 45 19.43 4.69 9.56
N SER A 46 20.18 3.67 9.96
CA SER A 46 21.66 3.71 10.10
C SER A 46 22.41 3.58 8.77
N GLY A 47 21.73 3.65 7.62
CA GLY A 47 22.35 3.57 6.29
C GLY A 47 22.61 2.15 5.79
N GLY A 48 22.16 1.11 6.52
CA GLY A 48 22.22 -0.27 6.05
C GLY A 48 21.09 -0.59 5.05
N SER A 49 21.20 -1.74 4.42
CA SER A 49 20.13 -2.30 3.57
C SER A 49 19.49 -3.51 4.21
N VAL A 50 18.23 -3.72 3.93
CA VAL A 50 17.45 -4.88 4.35
C VAL A 50 16.74 -5.50 3.13
N LEU A 51 16.49 -6.80 3.20
CA LEU A 51 15.64 -7.45 2.23
C LEU A 51 14.17 -7.05 2.46
N PRO A 52 13.33 -7.06 1.44
CA PRO A 52 11.91 -6.79 1.61
C PRO A 52 11.27 -7.78 2.57
N LEU A 53 10.39 -7.28 3.42
CA LEU A 53 9.56 -8.13 4.26
C LEU A 53 8.37 -8.64 3.44
N VAL A 54 8.13 -9.96 3.46
CA VAL A 54 6.96 -10.56 2.85
C VAL A 54 6.03 -11.06 3.95
N ILE A 55 4.87 -10.39 4.08
CA ILE A 55 3.82 -10.74 5.04
C ILE A 55 2.86 -11.71 4.38
N LYS A 56 2.72 -12.88 4.96
CA LYS A 56 1.87 -13.96 4.50
C LYS A 56 0.80 -14.28 5.55
N GLY A 57 -0.43 -14.48 5.14
CA GLY A 57 -1.51 -14.87 6.05
C GLY A 57 -2.83 -15.05 5.32
N ASN A 58 -3.77 -15.75 5.92
CA ASN A 58 -5.08 -15.96 5.33
C ASN A 58 -5.91 -14.67 5.30
N PHE A 59 -7.00 -14.70 4.57
CA PHE A 59 -7.95 -13.58 4.59
C PHE A 59 -8.45 -13.34 6.02
N GLY A 60 -8.46 -12.09 6.45
CA GLY A 60 -8.90 -11.71 7.79
C GLY A 60 -7.86 -11.80 8.91
N ASN A 61 -6.64 -12.33 8.66
CA ASN A 61 -5.57 -12.42 9.67
C ASN A 61 -4.92 -11.07 10.04
N GLY A 62 -5.44 -9.94 9.54
CA GLY A 62 -4.99 -8.61 9.92
C GLY A 62 -3.75 -8.12 9.15
N LYS A 63 -3.48 -8.62 7.92
CA LYS A 63 -2.35 -8.17 7.09
C LYS A 63 -2.33 -6.66 6.89
N THR A 64 -3.43 -6.09 6.38
CA THR A 64 -3.57 -4.63 6.17
C THR A 64 -3.42 -3.85 7.49
N HIS A 65 -3.96 -4.40 8.59
CA HIS A 65 -3.79 -3.81 9.92
C HIS A 65 -2.31 -3.78 10.33
N PHE A 66 -1.58 -4.87 10.10
CA PHE A 66 -0.16 -4.94 10.42
C PHE A 66 0.68 -4.00 9.54
N LEU A 67 0.32 -3.81 8.25
CA LEU A 67 0.93 -2.76 7.42
C LEU A 67 0.74 -1.36 8.02
N ASN A 68 -0.42 -1.07 8.59
CA ASN A 68 -0.66 0.20 9.28
C ASN A 68 0.19 0.34 10.56
N ILE A 69 0.43 -0.76 11.30
CA ILE A 69 1.36 -0.76 12.44
C ILE A 69 2.79 -0.42 11.96
N ILE A 70 3.22 -1.02 10.85
CA ILE A 70 4.52 -0.71 10.23
C ILE A 70 4.60 0.76 9.85
N ALA A 71 3.55 1.30 9.20
CA ALA A 71 3.47 2.70 8.82
C ALA A 71 3.65 3.63 10.03
N GLN A 72 2.89 3.42 11.10
CA GLN A 72 3.01 4.21 12.33
C GLN A 72 4.41 4.14 12.96
N LYS A 73 5.01 2.94 12.98
CA LYS A 73 6.35 2.77 13.52
C LYS A 73 7.39 3.49 12.68
N ALA A 74 7.26 3.42 11.35
CA ALA A 74 8.12 4.12 10.41
C ALA A 74 8.00 5.65 10.55
N GLU A 75 6.79 6.19 10.65
CA GLU A 75 6.54 7.61 10.85
C GLU A 75 7.18 8.14 12.15
N LYS A 76 7.09 7.38 13.26
CA LYS A 76 7.76 7.71 14.53
C LYS A 76 9.28 7.75 14.41
N MET A 77 9.85 7.02 13.45
CA MET A 77 11.28 6.99 13.16
C MET A 77 11.66 7.95 12.01
N ASN A 78 10.82 8.90 11.67
CA ASN A 78 11.01 9.91 10.64
C ASN A 78 11.12 9.35 9.20
N PHE A 79 10.48 8.23 8.89
CA PHE A 79 10.36 7.72 7.52
C PHE A 79 9.10 8.26 6.84
N ALA A 80 9.23 8.66 5.59
CA ALA A 80 8.07 8.84 4.72
C ALA A 80 7.48 7.46 4.35
N VAL A 81 6.16 7.36 4.21
CA VAL A 81 5.47 6.09 3.98
C VAL A 81 4.53 6.19 2.79
N SER A 82 4.65 5.28 1.82
CA SER A 82 3.66 5.09 0.76
C SER A 82 2.90 3.78 0.97
N PHE A 83 1.58 3.86 0.96
CA PHE A 83 0.69 2.70 1.02
C PHE A 83 0.03 2.47 -0.34
N ILE A 84 0.26 1.31 -0.93
CA ILE A 84 -0.20 0.95 -2.27
C ILE A 84 -1.03 -0.33 -2.19
N SER A 85 -2.35 -0.21 -2.27
CA SER A 85 -3.22 -1.37 -2.44
C SER A 85 -3.29 -1.71 -3.92
N LEU A 86 -2.90 -2.92 -4.27
CA LEU A 86 -2.92 -3.40 -5.65
C LEU A 86 -4.35 -3.72 -6.07
N SER A 87 -4.64 -3.48 -7.34
CA SER A 87 -5.96 -3.71 -7.95
C SER A 87 -5.83 -3.86 -9.46
N LYS A 88 -6.95 -4.00 -10.15
CA LYS A 88 -6.97 -3.97 -11.62
C LYS A 88 -6.50 -2.64 -12.21
N GLU A 89 -6.75 -1.53 -11.50
CA GLU A 89 -6.33 -0.18 -11.88
C GLU A 89 -4.85 0.06 -11.58
N THR A 90 -4.31 -0.61 -10.55
CA THR A 90 -2.93 -0.50 -10.09
C THR A 90 -2.26 -1.87 -10.10
N PRO A 91 -2.08 -2.52 -11.26
CA PRO A 91 -1.47 -3.83 -11.33
C PRO A 91 0.06 -3.73 -11.24
N PHE A 92 0.68 -4.73 -10.63
CA PHE A 92 2.11 -4.70 -10.30
C PHE A 92 3.05 -4.80 -11.53
N ASP A 93 2.54 -5.17 -12.70
CA ASP A 93 3.30 -5.16 -13.96
C ASP A 93 3.41 -3.78 -14.61
N LYS A 94 2.76 -2.73 -14.07
CA LYS A 94 2.73 -1.36 -14.58
C LYS A 94 3.40 -0.39 -13.61
N LEU A 95 4.72 -0.22 -13.74
CA LEU A 95 5.51 0.67 -12.87
C LEU A 95 5.04 2.12 -12.88
N ASP A 96 4.52 2.62 -13.99
CA ASP A 96 3.97 3.95 -14.14
C ASP A 96 2.76 4.17 -13.22
N ARG A 97 1.84 3.21 -13.19
CA ARG A 97 0.66 3.25 -12.32
C ARG A 97 1.04 3.08 -10.85
N LEU A 98 2.00 2.17 -10.58
CA LEU A 98 2.53 1.98 -9.24
C LEU A 98 3.19 3.25 -8.71
N TYR A 99 4.02 3.93 -9.53
CA TYR A 99 4.66 5.17 -9.11
C TYR A 99 3.64 6.27 -8.81
N ARG A 100 2.70 6.50 -9.73
CA ARG A 100 1.62 7.47 -9.49
C ARG A 100 0.89 7.20 -8.18
N ARG A 101 0.58 5.92 -7.92
CA ARG A 101 -0.09 5.54 -6.66
C ARG A 101 0.82 5.72 -5.45
N ALA A 102 2.12 5.44 -5.59
CA ALA A 102 3.10 5.65 -4.52
C ALA A 102 3.25 7.13 -4.16
N ALA A 103 3.34 8.02 -5.16
CA ALA A 103 3.41 9.46 -4.96
C ALA A 103 2.11 10.02 -4.37
N ALA A 104 0.95 9.63 -4.91
CA ALA A 104 -0.35 10.06 -4.41
C ALA A 104 -0.64 9.56 -2.98
N GLY A 105 -0.12 8.40 -2.61
CA GLY A 105 -0.25 7.78 -1.28
C GLY A 105 0.94 8.02 -0.36
N LEU A 106 1.80 8.96 -0.65
CA LEU A 106 2.94 9.33 0.19
C LEU A 106 2.49 10.15 1.38
N TYR A 107 2.84 9.70 2.57
CA TYR A 107 2.64 10.44 3.82
C TYR A 107 3.99 10.78 4.44
N LEU A 108 4.11 12.01 4.86
CA LEU A 108 5.28 12.51 5.59
C LEU A 108 5.05 12.39 7.10
N PRO A 109 6.10 12.19 7.91
CA PRO A 109 5.99 12.19 9.37
C PRO A 109 5.26 13.43 9.90
N GLY A 110 4.25 13.20 10.75
CA GLY A 110 3.41 14.27 11.30
C GLY A 110 2.33 14.83 10.34
N GLY A 111 2.31 14.41 9.08
CA GLY A 111 1.30 14.83 8.10
C GLY A 111 0.04 13.96 8.16
N SER A 112 -1.14 14.61 8.14
CA SER A 112 -2.45 13.92 8.07
C SER A 112 -2.96 13.71 6.64
N GLN A 113 -2.35 14.34 5.66
CA GLN A 113 -2.71 14.32 4.25
C GLN A 113 -1.54 13.82 3.39
N PRO A 114 -1.80 13.30 2.17
CA PRO A 114 -0.74 12.97 1.23
C PRO A 114 0.20 14.14 0.99
N GLY A 115 1.51 13.91 1.08
CA GLY A 115 2.51 14.94 1.22
C GLY A 115 3.48 15.10 0.03
N PHE A 116 3.19 14.57 -1.17
CA PHE A 116 4.13 14.68 -2.29
C PHE A 116 4.36 16.16 -2.71
N ALA A 117 3.31 16.96 -2.78
CA ALA A 117 3.45 18.39 -3.07
C ALA A 117 4.28 19.10 -1.99
N SER A 118 3.96 18.87 -0.72
CA SER A 118 4.72 19.42 0.41
C SER A 118 6.18 18.96 0.40
N LEU A 119 6.45 17.72 -0.02
CA LEU A 119 7.82 17.22 -0.18
C LEU A 119 8.58 18.00 -1.27
N LEU A 120 7.95 18.27 -2.41
CA LEU A 120 8.56 19.10 -3.47
C LEU A 120 8.84 20.51 -3.00
N GLU A 121 7.97 21.09 -2.21
CA GLU A 121 8.13 22.44 -1.63
C GLU A 121 9.29 22.54 -0.63
N THR A 122 9.76 21.42 -0.07
CA THR A 122 10.95 21.41 0.80
C THR A 122 12.24 21.59 0.02
N LEU A 123 12.25 21.36 -1.30
CA LEU A 123 13.44 21.55 -2.12
C LEU A 123 13.71 23.06 -2.28
N PRO A 124 14.90 23.53 -1.89
CA PRO A 124 15.30 24.90 -2.19
C PRO A 124 15.41 25.08 -3.70
N THR A 125 14.99 26.22 -4.19
CA THR A 125 15.09 26.56 -5.62
C THR A 125 16.52 26.73 -6.10
N ARG A 126 17.46 27.06 -5.18
CA ARG A 126 18.90 27.27 -5.45
C ARG A 126 19.74 26.79 -4.27
N GLY A 127 21.03 26.56 -4.53
CA GLY A 127 22.04 26.19 -3.55
C GLY A 127 22.44 24.72 -3.63
N ASP A 128 23.36 24.30 -2.77
CA ASP A 128 24.04 23.01 -2.84
C ASP A 128 23.08 21.80 -2.90
N GLN A 129 21.97 21.88 -2.18
CA GLN A 129 20.98 20.79 -2.15
C GLN A 129 20.21 20.67 -3.49
N ALA A 130 19.84 21.79 -4.11
CA ALA A 130 19.22 21.80 -5.42
C ALA A 130 20.19 21.27 -6.49
N ASP A 131 21.44 21.74 -6.44
CA ASP A 131 22.50 21.32 -7.36
C ASP A 131 22.83 19.84 -7.19
N GLU A 132 22.87 19.30 -5.97
CA GLU A 132 23.06 17.89 -5.69
C GLU A 132 21.93 17.03 -6.30
N MET A 133 20.66 17.46 -6.16
CA MET A 133 19.53 16.75 -6.73
C MET A 133 19.54 16.79 -8.26
N LEU A 134 19.86 17.93 -8.88
CA LEU A 134 20.01 18.05 -10.33
C LEU A 134 21.15 17.18 -10.86
N ASN A 135 22.31 17.22 -10.21
CA ASN A 135 23.46 16.39 -10.57
C ASN A 135 23.16 14.89 -10.43
N TYR A 136 22.43 14.49 -9.38
CA TYR A 136 21.98 13.12 -9.22
C TYR A 136 21.05 12.71 -10.36
N ALA A 137 20.07 13.54 -10.69
CA ALA A 137 19.11 13.27 -11.76
C ALA A 137 19.83 13.16 -13.13
N ALA A 138 20.73 14.08 -13.43
CA ALA A 138 21.49 14.09 -14.69
C ALA A 138 22.37 12.84 -14.88
N ARG A 139 22.98 12.35 -13.80
CA ARG A 139 23.93 11.21 -13.87
C ARG A 139 23.27 9.84 -13.78
N ASN A 140 22.12 9.74 -13.10
CA ASN A 140 21.58 8.44 -12.67
C ASN A 140 20.17 8.14 -13.18
N LEU A 141 19.43 9.14 -13.67
CA LEU A 141 18.05 9.01 -14.06
C LEU A 141 17.84 9.32 -15.54
N HIS A 142 16.66 8.99 -16.07
CA HIS A 142 16.30 9.38 -17.43
C HIS A 142 16.34 10.92 -17.58
N PRO A 143 16.94 11.46 -18.65
CA PRO A 143 17.14 12.91 -18.83
C PRO A 143 15.88 13.77 -18.69
N LYS A 144 14.72 13.21 -18.98
CA LYS A 144 13.44 13.90 -18.78
C LYS A 144 13.27 14.38 -17.33
N ILE A 145 13.64 13.55 -16.34
CA ILE A 145 13.45 13.85 -14.90
C ILE A 145 14.32 15.05 -14.50
N GLU A 146 15.58 15.05 -14.92
CA GLU A 146 16.49 16.20 -14.69
C GLU A 146 15.91 17.49 -15.27
N ILE A 147 15.43 17.42 -16.51
CA ILE A 147 14.87 18.60 -17.20
C ILE A 147 13.59 19.08 -16.54
N VAL A 148 12.68 18.19 -16.13
CA VAL A 148 11.47 18.54 -15.39
C VAL A 148 11.82 19.20 -14.06
N LEU A 149 12.74 18.61 -13.30
CA LEU A 149 13.21 19.14 -12.03
C LEU A 149 13.86 20.51 -12.19
N LYS A 150 14.73 20.68 -13.20
CA LYS A 150 15.37 21.95 -13.51
C LYS A 150 14.38 23.07 -13.81
N ASN A 151 13.35 22.78 -14.62
CA ASN A 151 12.29 23.74 -14.90
C ASN A 151 11.43 24.03 -13.68
N TYR A 152 11.17 23.05 -12.82
CA TYR A 152 10.44 23.21 -11.57
C TYR A 152 11.21 24.13 -10.59
N LEU A 153 12.50 23.89 -10.40
CA LEU A 153 13.35 24.66 -9.48
C LEU A 153 13.68 26.06 -9.97
N ASP A 154 13.64 26.31 -11.28
CA ASP A 154 13.85 27.66 -11.82
C ASP A 154 12.80 28.67 -11.31
N GLY A 155 11.57 28.20 -11.07
CA GLY A 155 10.50 28.97 -10.44
C GLY A 155 10.00 30.19 -11.23
N SER A 156 10.55 30.44 -12.44
CA SER A 156 10.19 31.60 -13.29
C SER A 156 8.88 31.39 -14.04
N GLY A 157 8.35 30.17 -14.07
CA GLY A 157 7.08 29.82 -14.70
C GLY A 157 5.88 30.34 -13.93
N ASP A 158 4.75 30.47 -14.62
CA ASP A 158 3.48 30.72 -13.97
C ASP A 158 3.02 29.53 -13.11
N ALA A 159 2.04 29.76 -12.24
CA ALA A 159 1.53 28.71 -11.32
C ALA A 159 1.00 27.48 -12.09
N TYR A 160 0.47 27.65 -13.29
CA TYR A 160 -0.02 26.55 -14.11
C TYR A 160 1.13 25.67 -14.61
N ASN A 161 2.21 26.25 -15.12
CA ASN A 161 3.40 25.50 -15.53
C ASN A 161 4.08 24.81 -14.35
N GLN A 162 4.14 25.45 -13.18
CA GLN A 162 4.66 24.83 -11.96
C GLN A 162 3.83 23.62 -11.55
N HIS A 163 2.51 23.72 -11.60
CA HIS A 163 1.61 22.59 -11.33
C HIS A 163 1.83 21.43 -12.31
N ILE A 164 1.97 21.71 -13.60
CA ILE A 164 2.23 20.69 -14.63
C ILE A 164 3.56 19.95 -14.36
N LEU A 165 4.62 20.68 -14.02
CA LEU A 165 5.93 20.08 -13.72
C LEU A 165 5.87 19.23 -12.45
N ALA A 166 5.19 19.71 -11.41
CA ALA A 166 4.94 18.93 -10.19
C ALA A 166 4.13 17.64 -10.49
N SER A 167 3.12 17.72 -11.35
CA SER A 167 2.33 16.57 -11.79
C SER A 167 3.18 15.53 -12.55
N ASP A 168 4.12 15.98 -13.41
CA ASP A 168 5.07 15.04 -14.05
C ASP A 168 5.90 14.30 -13.00
N LEU A 169 6.47 15.03 -12.04
CA LEU A 169 7.26 14.43 -10.95
C LEU A 169 6.41 13.51 -10.06
N ALA A 170 5.10 13.73 -9.98
CA ALA A 170 4.15 12.84 -9.29
C ALA A 170 3.70 11.63 -10.13
N GLY A 171 4.13 11.53 -11.41
CA GLY A 171 3.89 10.37 -12.26
C GLY A 171 2.82 10.53 -13.33
N ASP A 172 2.42 11.76 -13.66
CA ASP A 172 1.49 12.00 -14.78
C ASP A 172 2.17 11.97 -16.16
N PHE A 173 3.51 12.01 -16.18
CA PHE A 173 4.34 11.86 -17.38
C PHE A 173 3.90 12.76 -18.55
N ILE A 174 3.99 14.08 -18.35
CA ILE A 174 3.58 15.08 -19.37
C ILE A 174 4.22 14.82 -20.75
N PRO A 175 3.53 15.17 -21.84
CA PRO A 175 4.08 15.02 -23.18
C PRO A 175 5.38 15.83 -23.38
N ASN A 176 6.31 15.25 -24.14
CA ASN A 176 7.58 15.94 -24.47
C ASN A 176 7.39 17.30 -25.14
N ALA A 177 6.31 17.46 -25.95
CA ALA A 177 5.99 18.75 -26.58
C ALA A 177 5.70 19.85 -25.55
N GLN A 178 4.94 19.52 -24.51
CA GLN A 178 4.61 20.41 -23.40
C GLN A 178 5.86 20.81 -22.61
N LEU A 179 6.71 19.84 -22.26
CA LEU A 179 7.98 20.10 -21.57
C LEU A 179 8.91 20.98 -22.40
N LYS A 180 9.00 20.79 -23.72
CA LYS A 180 9.77 21.64 -24.62
C LYS A 180 9.26 23.08 -24.63
N SER A 181 7.93 23.26 -24.64
CA SER A 181 7.30 24.60 -24.58
C SER A 181 7.65 25.30 -23.28
N ILE A 182 7.48 24.64 -22.14
CA ILE A 182 7.82 25.21 -20.82
C ILE A 182 9.31 25.56 -20.76
N HIS A 183 10.17 24.66 -21.18
CA HIS A 183 11.61 24.90 -21.17
C HIS A 183 12.03 26.12 -22.04
N ARG A 184 11.39 26.26 -23.20
CA ARG A 184 11.65 27.44 -24.06
C ARG A 184 11.17 28.75 -23.42
N LEU A 185 10.06 28.72 -22.71
CA LEU A 185 9.57 29.89 -21.96
C LEU A 185 10.54 30.27 -20.81
N ASN A 186 11.00 29.29 -20.04
CA ASN A 186 11.86 29.54 -18.88
C ASN A 186 13.29 29.94 -19.28
N PHE A 187 13.88 29.31 -20.29
CA PHE A 187 15.31 29.47 -20.62
C PHE A 187 15.59 30.07 -22.00
N GLY A 188 14.58 30.36 -22.82
CA GLY A 188 14.76 30.90 -24.16
C GLY A 188 15.45 29.95 -25.17
N LYS A 189 15.65 28.67 -24.82
CA LYS A 189 16.42 27.70 -25.59
C LYS A 189 15.57 26.53 -26.07
N ALA A 190 15.92 26.01 -27.26
CA ALA A 190 15.34 24.78 -27.76
C ALA A 190 15.88 23.57 -26.97
N LEU A 191 15.01 22.60 -26.72
CA LEU A 191 15.33 21.39 -25.96
C LEU A 191 15.30 20.17 -26.86
N SER A 192 16.39 19.41 -26.86
CA SER A 192 16.41 18.05 -27.40
C SER A 192 16.12 17.04 -26.28
N LEU A 193 15.13 16.18 -26.47
CA LEU A 193 14.72 15.18 -25.47
C LEU A 193 14.93 13.78 -26.01
N THR A 194 15.58 12.96 -25.21
CA THR A 194 15.56 11.50 -25.39
C THR A 194 14.11 10.99 -25.25
N PRO A 195 13.66 10.06 -26.11
CA PRO A 195 12.33 9.49 -25.99
C PRO A 195 12.13 8.82 -24.62
N PHE A 196 11.13 9.27 -23.87
CA PHE A 196 10.75 8.66 -22.61
C PHE A 196 9.83 7.46 -22.87
N LYS A 197 10.35 6.28 -22.62
CA LYS A 197 9.57 5.04 -22.72
C LYS A 197 9.04 4.66 -21.34
N VAL A 198 7.76 4.86 -21.12
CA VAL A 198 7.10 4.67 -19.82
C VAL A 198 7.46 3.33 -19.18
N LYS A 199 7.40 2.22 -19.91
CA LYS A 199 7.70 0.88 -19.36
C LYS A 199 9.14 0.69 -18.91
N GLU A 200 10.10 1.36 -19.55
CA GLU A 200 11.52 1.21 -19.29
C GLU A 200 12.00 2.18 -18.21
N SER A 201 11.48 3.41 -18.24
CA SER A 201 12.02 4.54 -17.48
C SER A 201 11.21 4.93 -16.22
N SER A 202 10.02 4.34 -16.01
CA SER A 202 9.20 4.70 -14.84
C SER A 202 9.86 4.36 -13.49
N PHE A 203 10.78 3.38 -13.46
CA PHE A 203 11.48 3.06 -12.21
C PHE A 203 12.43 4.18 -11.76
N ASP A 204 12.90 5.01 -12.65
CA ASP A 204 13.75 6.15 -12.32
C ASP A 204 13.00 7.19 -11.47
N TYR A 205 11.69 7.28 -11.58
CA TYR A 205 10.87 8.12 -10.70
C TYR A 205 10.82 7.60 -9.26
N PHE A 206 10.84 6.27 -9.04
CA PHE A 206 11.02 5.69 -7.70
C PHE A 206 12.40 6.04 -7.12
N ARG A 207 13.45 5.96 -7.94
CA ARG A 207 14.80 6.35 -7.56
C ARG A 207 14.89 7.84 -7.23
N PHE A 208 14.27 8.68 -8.05
CA PHE A 208 14.13 10.11 -7.81
C PHE A 208 13.44 10.38 -6.47
N LEU A 209 12.26 9.78 -6.22
CA LEU A 209 11.49 10.00 -5.00
C LEU A 209 12.25 9.54 -3.76
N SER A 210 12.93 8.39 -3.81
CA SER A 210 13.75 7.92 -2.68
C SER A 210 14.87 8.91 -2.34
N ARG A 211 15.50 9.52 -3.35
CA ARG A 211 16.54 10.54 -3.15
C ARG A 211 15.95 11.85 -2.65
N LEU A 212 14.80 12.27 -3.18
CA LEU A 212 14.10 13.47 -2.77
C LEU A 212 13.71 13.41 -1.28
N ILE A 213 13.15 12.29 -0.82
CA ILE A 213 12.80 12.06 0.59
C ILE A 213 14.03 12.24 1.48
N ARG A 214 15.19 11.69 1.09
CA ARG A 214 16.42 11.86 1.84
C ARG A 214 16.94 13.30 1.83
N ALA A 215 16.86 13.96 0.69
CA ALA A 215 17.25 15.38 0.55
C ALA A 215 16.39 16.31 1.42
N ALA A 216 15.11 15.98 1.59
CA ALA A 216 14.19 16.71 2.49
C ALA A 216 14.44 16.43 4.00
N GLY A 217 15.45 15.62 4.37
CA GLY A 217 15.81 15.37 5.76
C GLY A 217 15.07 14.22 6.45
N PHE A 218 14.27 13.46 5.71
CA PHE A 218 13.61 12.28 6.26
C PHE A 218 14.59 11.09 6.34
N ALA A 219 14.32 10.17 7.27
CA ALA A 219 15.15 8.99 7.51
C ALA A 219 15.22 8.02 6.31
N GLY A 220 14.18 8.00 5.49
CA GLY A 220 14.06 7.16 4.32
C GLY A 220 12.62 6.97 3.91
N TRP A 221 12.37 5.98 3.07
CA TRP A 221 11.07 5.69 2.48
C TRP A 221 10.63 4.26 2.76
N VAL A 222 9.47 4.09 3.38
CA VAL A 222 8.81 2.79 3.55
C VAL A 222 7.73 2.63 2.48
N ILE A 223 7.80 1.56 1.71
CA ILE A 223 6.85 1.26 0.63
C ILE A 223 6.07 0.01 1.01
N LEU A 224 4.77 0.17 1.21
CA LEU A 224 3.86 -0.90 1.63
C LEU A 224 2.97 -1.30 0.45
N PHE A 225 3.18 -2.52 -0.06
CA PHE A 225 2.33 -3.11 -1.09
C PHE A 225 1.35 -4.09 -0.45
N ASP A 226 0.06 -3.76 -0.48
CA ASP A 226 -1.00 -4.64 -0.02
C ASP A 226 -1.68 -5.35 -1.18
N GLU A 227 -2.34 -6.49 -0.90
CA GLU A 227 -3.06 -7.29 -1.87
C GLU A 227 -2.17 -7.82 -3.02
N PHE A 228 -0.91 -8.22 -2.71
CA PHE A 228 0.02 -8.70 -3.75
C PHE A 228 -0.50 -9.95 -4.47
N GLU A 229 -1.43 -10.70 -3.90
CA GLU A 229 -2.18 -11.78 -4.54
C GLU A 229 -2.99 -11.35 -5.76
N GLN A 230 -3.20 -10.04 -5.99
CA GLN A 230 -3.81 -9.55 -7.23
C GLN A 230 -3.05 -9.99 -8.50
N LEU A 231 -1.79 -10.45 -8.35
CA LEU A 231 -1.05 -11.09 -9.43
C LEU A 231 -1.77 -12.31 -9.99
N MET A 232 -2.57 -13.01 -9.19
CA MET A 232 -3.34 -14.20 -9.62
C MET A 232 -4.31 -13.90 -10.78
N TYR A 233 -4.77 -12.64 -10.88
CA TYR A 233 -5.69 -12.20 -11.94
C TYR A 233 -4.99 -11.72 -13.21
N LEU A 234 -3.65 -11.69 -13.22
CA LEU A 234 -2.86 -11.29 -14.38
C LEU A 234 -2.56 -12.48 -15.29
N GLY A 235 -2.46 -12.25 -16.60
CA GLY A 235 -1.94 -13.25 -17.53
C GLY A 235 -0.44 -13.50 -17.30
N ILE A 236 0.05 -14.69 -17.64
CA ILE A 236 1.42 -15.15 -17.35
C ILE A 236 2.53 -14.16 -17.80
N THR A 237 2.35 -13.46 -18.91
CA THR A 237 3.33 -12.45 -19.38
C THR A 237 3.35 -11.23 -18.45
N ALA A 238 2.18 -10.79 -17.99
CA ALA A 238 2.08 -9.69 -17.03
C ALA A 238 2.64 -10.11 -15.66
N ARG A 239 2.37 -11.35 -15.20
CA ARG A 239 2.98 -11.88 -13.98
C ARG A 239 4.50 -11.95 -14.06
N ALA A 240 5.07 -12.40 -15.19
CA ALA A 240 6.51 -12.36 -15.41
C ALA A 240 7.09 -10.94 -15.24
N ASN A 241 6.44 -9.93 -15.84
CA ASN A 241 6.84 -8.54 -15.66
C ASN A 241 6.64 -8.06 -14.21
N ALA A 242 5.59 -8.49 -13.52
CA ALA A 242 5.35 -8.16 -12.12
C ALA A 242 6.48 -8.72 -11.22
N TYR A 243 6.92 -9.95 -11.42
CA TYR A 243 8.06 -10.51 -10.68
C TYR A 243 9.36 -9.76 -10.98
N LEU A 244 9.63 -9.37 -12.22
CA LEU A 244 10.79 -8.56 -12.58
C LEU A 244 10.70 -7.15 -11.96
N ASN A 245 9.52 -6.57 -11.88
CA ASN A 245 9.32 -5.33 -11.15
C ASN A 245 9.55 -5.52 -9.64
N ALA A 246 9.09 -6.62 -9.03
CA ALA A 246 9.33 -6.93 -7.62
C ALA A 246 10.83 -7.00 -7.31
N ALA A 247 11.63 -7.59 -8.19
CA ALA A 247 13.09 -7.65 -8.05
C ALA A 247 13.71 -6.25 -7.85
N ARG A 248 13.18 -5.24 -8.52
CA ARG A 248 13.70 -3.85 -8.42
C ARG A 248 13.52 -3.24 -7.03
N PHE A 249 12.54 -3.72 -6.27
CA PHE A 249 12.31 -3.32 -4.88
C PHE A 249 13.05 -4.21 -3.87
N MET A 250 13.69 -5.30 -4.33
CA MET A 250 14.36 -6.27 -3.46
C MET A 250 15.85 -6.03 -3.31
N ALA A 251 16.48 -5.39 -4.26
CA ALA A 251 17.94 -5.26 -4.27
C ALA A 251 18.39 -3.79 -4.20
N PRO A 252 19.37 -3.47 -3.32
CA PRO A 252 19.98 -2.14 -3.28
C PRO A 252 20.61 -1.72 -4.61
N SER A 253 21.01 -2.72 -5.42
CA SER A 253 21.63 -2.52 -6.74
C SER A 253 20.78 -1.77 -7.75
N PHE A 254 19.47 -1.69 -7.56
CA PHE A 254 18.60 -0.89 -8.43
C PHE A 254 18.55 0.60 -8.10
N GLY A 255 19.35 1.07 -7.13
CA GLY A 255 19.65 2.48 -6.91
C GLY A 255 18.61 3.27 -6.11
N MET A 256 17.70 2.61 -5.42
CA MET A 256 16.92 3.24 -4.36
C MET A 256 17.75 3.33 -3.08
N THR A 257 17.67 4.46 -2.38
CA THR A 257 18.43 4.72 -1.17
C THR A 257 17.53 4.79 0.05
N ALA A 258 17.99 4.23 1.18
CA ALA A 258 17.28 4.27 2.46
C ALA A 258 15.79 3.87 2.33
N THR A 259 15.53 2.75 1.65
CA THR A 259 14.17 2.24 1.44
C THR A 259 13.94 0.94 2.19
N TYR A 260 12.74 0.79 2.69
CA TYR A 260 12.24 -0.46 3.25
C TYR A 260 10.94 -0.85 2.55
N THR A 261 10.94 -2.00 1.88
CA THR A 261 9.80 -2.49 1.13
C THR A 261 9.11 -3.63 1.86
N VAL A 262 7.79 -3.60 1.90
CA VAL A 262 6.97 -4.65 2.49
C VAL A 262 5.91 -5.09 1.49
N PHE A 263 5.81 -6.39 1.27
CA PHE A 263 4.75 -7.01 0.48
C PHE A 263 3.79 -7.76 1.40
N SER A 264 2.50 -7.57 1.22
CA SER A 264 1.46 -8.31 1.93
C SER A 264 0.66 -9.13 0.94
N ALA A 265 0.52 -10.41 1.19
CA ALA A 265 -0.23 -11.31 0.32
C ALA A 265 -0.98 -12.40 1.10
N SER A 266 -2.09 -12.85 0.52
CA SER A 266 -2.80 -14.05 0.94
C SER A 266 -1.96 -15.30 0.72
N SER A 267 -2.08 -16.28 1.62
CA SER A 267 -1.41 -17.60 1.49
C SER A 267 -1.72 -18.30 0.15
N ASN A 268 -2.87 -17.98 -0.45
CA ASN A 268 -3.29 -18.53 -1.74
C ASN A 268 -2.33 -18.17 -2.88
N LEU A 269 -1.63 -17.04 -2.81
CA LEU A 269 -0.63 -16.68 -3.82
C LEU A 269 0.43 -17.79 -3.96
N TRP A 270 0.84 -18.39 -2.87
CA TRP A 270 1.84 -19.48 -2.88
C TRP A 270 1.26 -20.80 -3.31
N SER A 271 0.14 -21.22 -2.70
CA SER A 271 -0.46 -22.53 -2.94
C SER A 271 -1.15 -22.65 -4.30
N GLU A 272 -1.79 -21.55 -4.76
CA GLU A 272 -2.62 -21.58 -5.96
C GLU A 272 -1.92 -21.04 -7.21
N LEU A 273 -0.78 -20.35 -7.05
CA LEU A 273 -0.09 -19.74 -8.17
C LEU A 273 1.39 -20.09 -8.22
N ILE A 274 2.20 -19.68 -7.22
CA ILE A 274 3.67 -19.80 -7.30
C ILE A 274 4.10 -21.25 -7.23
N TRP A 275 3.56 -22.04 -6.28
CA TRP A 275 3.94 -23.41 -5.99
C TRP A 275 2.83 -24.44 -6.26
N LYS A 276 1.87 -24.10 -7.05
CA LYS A 276 0.81 -25.02 -7.44
C LYS A 276 1.41 -26.31 -8.03
N GLN A 277 0.83 -27.47 -7.70
CA GLN A 277 1.35 -28.77 -8.17
C GLN A 277 1.38 -28.89 -9.71
N LYS A 278 0.41 -28.27 -10.40
CA LYS A 278 0.36 -28.24 -11.86
C LYS A 278 0.20 -26.78 -12.32
N ASN A 279 0.94 -26.40 -13.36
CA ASN A 279 0.91 -25.04 -13.93
C ASN A 279 1.37 -23.94 -12.96
N SER A 280 2.38 -24.23 -12.13
CA SER A 280 2.98 -23.25 -11.22
C SER A 280 3.65 -22.10 -11.99
N ASP A 281 3.67 -20.92 -11.41
CA ASP A 281 4.46 -19.83 -11.96
C ASP A 281 5.97 -20.11 -11.86
N TYR A 282 6.38 -20.87 -10.86
CA TYR A 282 7.78 -21.30 -10.70
C TYR A 282 8.32 -22.02 -11.94
N ASP A 283 7.48 -22.84 -12.60
CA ASP A 283 7.87 -23.58 -13.81
C ASP A 283 7.50 -22.83 -15.08
N ASN A 284 6.29 -22.26 -15.14
CA ASN A 284 5.74 -21.71 -16.38
C ASN A 284 6.27 -20.34 -16.73
N VAL A 285 6.58 -19.48 -15.74
CA VAL A 285 7.11 -18.14 -16.02
C VAL A 285 8.50 -18.20 -16.70
N PRO A 286 9.46 -19.03 -16.22
CA PRO A 286 10.73 -19.23 -16.94
C PRO A 286 10.56 -19.74 -18.36
N GLN A 287 9.65 -20.71 -18.57
CA GLN A 287 9.36 -21.25 -19.91
C GLN A 287 8.78 -20.15 -20.82
N LYS A 288 7.87 -19.32 -20.31
CA LYS A 288 7.28 -18.21 -21.06
C LYS A 288 8.30 -17.14 -21.41
N LEU A 289 9.23 -16.83 -20.51
CA LEU A 289 10.35 -15.91 -20.78
C LEU A 289 11.28 -16.49 -21.86
N ALA A 290 11.63 -17.76 -21.76
CA ALA A 290 12.44 -18.43 -22.79
C ALA A 290 11.79 -18.39 -24.17
N ALA A 291 10.49 -18.70 -24.25
CA ALA A 291 9.72 -18.65 -25.50
C ALA A 291 9.62 -17.22 -26.11
N LYS A 292 9.91 -16.19 -25.33
CA LYS A 292 9.95 -14.78 -25.78
C LYS A 292 11.36 -14.23 -25.96
N ASN A 293 12.37 -15.08 -26.04
CA ASN A 293 13.79 -14.71 -26.12
C ASN A 293 14.28 -13.83 -24.95
N ARG A 294 13.73 -14.05 -23.75
CA ARG A 294 14.03 -13.32 -22.52
C ARG A 294 14.68 -14.23 -21.47
N GLN A 295 15.57 -15.14 -21.88
CA GLN A 295 16.25 -16.09 -20.99
C GLN A 295 17.08 -15.38 -19.90
N HIS A 296 17.62 -14.19 -20.21
CA HIS A 296 18.39 -13.37 -19.27
C HIS A 296 17.59 -12.91 -18.04
N ASP A 297 16.26 -12.88 -18.13
CA ASP A 297 15.36 -12.49 -17.01
C ASP A 297 15.07 -13.66 -16.04
N ILE A 298 15.32 -14.90 -16.45
CA ILE A 298 14.98 -16.10 -15.66
C ILE A 298 15.69 -16.13 -14.31
N PRO A 299 17.01 -15.84 -14.20
CA PRO A 299 17.68 -15.81 -12.91
C PRO A 299 17.03 -14.84 -11.92
N THR A 300 16.69 -13.64 -12.39
CA THR A 300 16.04 -12.60 -11.59
C THR A 300 14.67 -13.07 -11.05
N VAL A 301 13.85 -13.68 -11.87
CA VAL A 301 12.55 -14.22 -11.43
C VAL A 301 12.73 -15.34 -10.40
N ARG A 302 13.71 -16.22 -10.60
CA ARG A 302 14.01 -17.29 -9.63
C ARG A 302 14.51 -16.74 -8.28
N GLU A 303 15.27 -15.66 -8.30
CA GLU A 303 15.70 -14.95 -7.09
C GLU A 303 14.50 -14.37 -6.33
N VAL A 304 13.54 -13.77 -7.03
CA VAL A 304 12.28 -13.28 -6.43
C VAL A 304 11.53 -14.42 -5.74
N PHE A 305 11.35 -15.55 -6.42
CA PHE A 305 10.70 -16.72 -5.79
C PHE A 305 11.46 -17.21 -4.56
N SER A 306 12.79 -17.24 -4.61
CA SER A 306 13.62 -17.64 -3.47
C SER A 306 13.49 -16.66 -2.30
N SER A 307 13.48 -15.35 -2.57
CA SER A 307 13.30 -14.31 -1.55
C SER A 307 11.92 -14.40 -0.89
N PHE A 308 10.87 -14.62 -1.69
CA PHE A 308 9.52 -14.81 -1.16
C PHE A 308 9.35 -16.05 -0.29
N LEU A 309 10.30 -16.99 -0.34
CA LEU A 309 10.34 -18.13 0.58
C LEU A 309 11.09 -17.82 1.88
N LYS A 310 12.22 -17.10 1.77
CA LYS A 310 13.16 -16.92 2.88
C LYS A 310 12.73 -15.84 3.87
N GLU A 311 12.14 -14.75 3.37
CA GLU A 311 11.88 -13.52 4.16
C GLU A 311 10.41 -13.40 4.61
N ASN A 312 9.69 -14.52 4.66
CA ASN A 312 8.29 -14.53 5.07
C ASN A 312 8.11 -14.24 6.56
N LEU A 313 7.15 -13.37 6.84
CA LEU A 313 6.49 -13.24 8.12
C LEU A 313 5.09 -13.83 8.01
N PHE A 314 4.84 -14.93 8.69
CA PHE A 314 3.52 -15.52 8.70
C PHE A 314 2.67 -14.90 9.81
N LEU A 315 1.52 -14.34 9.45
CA LEU A 315 0.54 -13.85 10.40
C LEU A 315 -0.49 -14.95 10.66
N ASP A 316 -0.27 -15.67 11.75
CA ASP A 316 -1.23 -16.65 12.23
C ASP A 316 -2.51 -16.01 12.76
N THR A 317 -3.55 -16.82 12.93
CA THR A 317 -4.71 -16.44 13.73
C THR A 317 -4.28 -16.06 15.14
N LEU A 318 -4.92 -15.06 15.72
CA LEU A 318 -4.62 -14.65 17.09
C LEU A 318 -5.01 -15.75 18.07
N SER A 319 -4.24 -15.89 19.14
CA SER A 319 -4.58 -16.79 20.22
C SER A 319 -5.86 -16.34 20.92
N ALA A 320 -6.59 -17.26 21.58
CA ALA A 320 -7.76 -16.90 22.38
C ALA A 320 -7.42 -15.88 23.48
N PHE A 321 -6.20 -15.89 24.00
CA PHE A 321 -5.71 -14.91 24.97
C PHE A 321 -5.58 -13.54 24.34
N ASP A 322 -4.98 -13.40 23.15
CA ASP A 322 -4.81 -12.12 22.46
C ASP A 322 -6.15 -11.55 22.01
N ILE A 323 -7.07 -12.40 21.55
CA ILE A 323 -8.44 -12.00 21.21
C ILE A 323 -9.12 -11.40 22.45
N ARG A 324 -9.08 -12.06 23.62
CA ARG A 324 -9.67 -11.50 24.85
C ARG A 324 -9.06 -10.15 25.23
N ARG A 325 -7.73 -10.01 25.17
CA ARG A 325 -7.06 -8.73 25.44
C ARG A 325 -7.56 -7.63 24.50
N MET A 326 -7.73 -7.95 23.25
CA MET A 326 -8.21 -7.02 22.26
C MET A 326 -9.70 -6.66 22.48
N LEU A 327 -10.57 -7.63 22.75
CA LEU A 327 -11.98 -7.39 23.06
C LEU A 327 -12.11 -6.49 24.30
N LYS A 328 -11.30 -6.73 25.33
CA LYS A 328 -11.22 -5.86 26.50
C LYS A 328 -10.81 -4.43 26.13
N ALA A 329 -9.80 -4.26 25.27
CA ALA A 329 -9.37 -2.93 24.84
C ALA A 329 -10.46 -2.20 24.03
N VAL A 330 -11.20 -2.91 23.16
CA VAL A 330 -12.35 -2.33 22.44
C VAL A 330 -13.42 -1.85 23.41
N ARG A 331 -13.78 -2.68 24.41
CA ARG A 331 -14.73 -2.34 25.49
C ARG A 331 -14.30 -1.09 26.24
N ASP A 332 -13.04 -1.03 26.67
CA ASP A 332 -12.51 0.09 27.45
C ASP A 332 -12.55 1.39 26.65
N HIS A 333 -12.24 1.34 25.34
CA HIS A 333 -12.40 2.48 24.43
C HIS A 333 -13.85 2.89 24.25
N HIS A 334 -14.77 1.92 24.15
CA HIS A 334 -16.21 2.20 24.05
C HIS A 334 -16.75 2.85 25.32
N ALA A 335 -16.38 2.33 26.50
CA ALA A 335 -16.73 2.92 27.78
C ALA A 335 -16.24 4.37 27.90
N LEU A 336 -14.98 4.63 27.50
CA LEU A 336 -14.40 5.98 27.47
C LEU A 336 -15.09 6.90 26.46
N ALA A 337 -15.40 6.39 25.27
CA ALA A 337 -16.02 7.17 24.19
C ALA A 337 -17.39 7.73 24.59
N TYR A 338 -18.21 6.93 25.25
CA TYR A 338 -19.60 7.24 25.58
C TYR A 338 -19.85 7.53 27.07
N ASP A 339 -18.80 7.47 27.93
CA ASP A 339 -18.87 7.76 29.37
C ASP A 339 -19.88 6.89 30.11
N TRP A 340 -19.74 5.59 30.00
CA TRP A 340 -20.61 4.63 30.62
C TRP A 340 -19.82 3.46 31.23
N GLN A 341 -20.44 2.70 32.12
CA GLN A 341 -19.87 1.47 32.66
C GLN A 341 -20.23 0.30 31.77
N ALA A 342 -19.27 -0.09 30.90
CA ALA A 342 -19.43 -1.28 30.07
C ALA A 342 -19.31 -2.55 30.94
N PRO A 343 -19.98 -3.66 30.57
CA PRO A 343 -19.90 -4.93 31.27
C PRO A 343 -18.45 -5.41 31.45
N GLU A 344 -18.10 -5.89 32.68
CA GLU A 344 -16.72 -6.31 32.96
C GLU A 344 -16.32 -7.56 32.21
N ASP A 345 -17.21 -8.52 32.07
CA ASP A 345 -16.97 -9.76 31.37
C ASP A 345 -17.65 -9.75 30.00
N ILE A 346 -16.82 -9.74 28.95
CA ILE A 346 -17.24 -10.04 27.59
C ILE A 346 -16.80 -11.47 27.29
N ASP A 347 -17.72 -12.40 27.46
CA ASP A 347 -17.49 -13.76 26.98
C ASP A 347 -17.57 -13.77 25.44
N PRO A 348 -16.54 -14.19 24.72
CA PRO A 348 -16.63 -14.40 23.27
C PRO A 348 -17.82 -15.29 22.86
N ALA A 349 -18.27 -16.17 23.74
CA ALA A 349 -19.48 -16.97 23.54
C ALA A 349 -20.77 -16.15 23.56
N THR A 350 -20.79 -15.01 24.29
CA THR A 350 -21.97 -14.11 24.35
C THR A 350 -22.22 -13.39 23.02
N VAL A 351 -21.18 -13.27 22.19
CA VAL A 351 -21.25 -12.65 20.86
C VAL A 351 -21.37 -13.73 19.77
N ASN A 352 -21.69 -14.96 20.14
CA ASN A 352 -21.96 -16.11 19.26
C ASN A 352 -20.94 -16.23 18.08
N LEU A 353 -19.63 -16.13 18.43
CA LEU A 353 -18.57 -16.07 17.42
C LEU A 353 -18.01 -17.45 17.15
N PRO A 354 -18.25 -18.02 15.96
CA PRO A 354 -17.51 -19.21 15.53
C PRO A 354 -16.00 -18.93 15.54
N ALA A 355 -15.22 -19.89 15.99
CA ALA A 355 -13.76 -19.76 16.16
C ALA A 355 -13.00 -19.47 14.85
N ASP A 356 -13.65 -19.63 13.71
CA ASP A 356 -13.11 -19.45 12.34
C ASP A 356 -13.47 -18.11 11.69
N ARG A 357 -14.22 -17.25 12.36
CA ARG A 357 -14.62 -15.95 11.80
C ARG A 357 -13.43 -14.98 11.73
N PRO A 358 -13.38 -14.16 10.64
CA PRO A 358 -12.36 -13.11 10.53
C PRO A 358 -12.44 -12.13 11.69
N LEU A 359 -11.29 -11.74 12.25
CA LEU A 359 -11.19 -10.84 13.38
C LEU A 359 -11.97 -9.52 13.20
N ARG A 360 -12.01 -9.00 11.98
CA ARG A 360 -12.81 -7.82 11.64
C ARG A 360 -14.30 -8.00 11.96
N THR A 361 -14.85 -9.16 11.66
CA THR A 361 -16.25 -9.50 11.93
C THR A 361 -16.50 -9.57 13.43
N VAL A 362 -15.58 -10.19 14.17
CA VAL A 362 -15.62 -10.27 15.64
C VAL A 362 -15.65 -8.89 16.29
N ILE A 363 -14.75 -8.01 15.86
CA ILE A 363 -14.65 -6.66 16.44
C ILE A 363 -15.91 -5.85 16.12
N ARG A 364 -16.44 -5.93 14.90
CA ARG A 364 -17.67 -5.21 14.52
C ARG A 364 -18.87 -5.67 15.34
N ALA A 365 -19.04 -6.98 15.47
CA ALA A 365 -20.11 -7.56 16.28
C ALA A 365 -20.01 -7.12 17.75
N LEU A 366 -18.78 -7.06 18.30
CA LEU A 366 -18.59 -6.55 19.65
C LEU A 366 -18.96 -5.07 19.79
N VAL A 367 -18.55 -4.22 18.82
CA VAL A 367 -18.91 -2.79 18.85
C VAL A 367 -20.43 -2.62 18.78
N GLU A 368 -21.10 -3.36 17.90
CA GLU A 368 -22.55 -3.35 17.77
C GLU A 368 -23.24 -3.82 19.05
N TRP A 369 -22.76 -4.89 19.67
CA TRP A 369 -23.26 -5.37 20.96
C TRP A 369 -23.10 -4.30 22.07
N LEU A 370 -21.94 -3.66 22.16
CA LEU A 370 -21.69 -2.58 23.13
C LEU A 370 -22.61 -1.37 22.88
N ASP A 371 -22.85 -1.01 21.62
CA ASP A 371 -23.80 0.04 21.24
C ASP A 371 -25.23 -0.27 21.74
N LEU A 372 -25.68 -1.50 21.52
CA LEU A 372 -27.00 -1.93 21.97
C LEU A 372 -27.12 -1.99 23.50
N GLN A 373 -26.07 -2.47 24.18
CA GLN A 373 -26.00 -2.42 25.65
C GLN A 373 -26.06 -0.99 26.19
N TYR A 374 -25.33 -0.08 25.57
CA TYR A 374 -25.29 1.33 25.94
C TYR A 374 -26.66 2.01 25.74
N LEU A 375 -27.34 1.72 24.60
CA LEU A 375 -28.58 2.39 24.23
C LEU A 375 -29.82 1.82 24.93
N TYR A 376 -29.86 0.50 25.14
CA TYR A 376 -31.08 -0.19 25.57
C TYR A 376 -30.94 -0.95 26.90
N GLY A 377 -29.72 -1.15 27.39
CA GLY A 377 -29.48 -1.87 28.65
C GLY A 377 -29.82 -3.36 28.64
N ASP A 378 -30.28 -3.90 27.51
CA ASP A 378 -30.62 -5.30 27.32
C ASP A 378 -29.40 -6.11 26.86
N LYS A 379 -29.45 -7.43 27.03
CA LYS A 379 -28.43 -8.37 26.50
C LYS A 379 -28.90 -8.87 25.13
N PRO A 380 -28.69 -8.12 24.06
CA PRO A 380 -29.09 -8.58 22.74
C PRO A 380 -28.25 -9.79 22.33
N GLU A 381 -28.92 -10.81 21.79
CA GLU A 381 -28.23 -11.85 21.06
C GLU A 381 -27.82 -11.26 19.68
N ILE A 382 -26.50 -11.19 19.45
CA ILE A 382 -25.98 -10.72 18.17
C ILE A 382 -25.31 -11.89 17.46
N GLU A 383 -25.70 -12.10 16.25
CA GLU A 383 -25.08 -13.05 15.33
C GLU A 383 -24.12 -12.31 14.39
N ALA A 384 -22.85 -12.69 14.39
CA ALA A 384 -21.86 -12.12 13.49
C ALA A 384 -22.07 -12.63 12.06
N VAL A 385 -22.55 -11.78 11.16
CA VAL A 385 -22.81 -12.12 9.76
C VAL A 385 -21.62 -11.74 8.88
N MET A 386 -21.17 -12.65 8.02
CA MET A 386 -20.11 -12.37 7.03
C MET A 386 -20.63 -11.42 5.94
N PRO A 387 -19.77 -10.51 5.41
CA PRO A 387 -20.07 -9.79 4.18
C PRO A 387 -20.35 -10.80 3.06
N GLY A 388 -21.59 -10.83 2.55
CA GLY A 388 -22.07 -11.81 1.56
C GLY A 388 -23.04 -12.84 2.11
N GLU A 389 -23.13 -13.06 3.42
CA GLU A 389 -24.22 -13.78 4.08
C GLU A 389 -25.37 -12.81 4.42
N LEU A 390 -25.78 -12.01 3.47
CA LEU A 390 -27.07 -11.37 3.60
C LEU A 390 -28.08 -12.50 3.56
N LEU A 391 -28.86 -12.63 4.64
CA LEU A 391 -30.04 -13.50 4.63
C LEU A 391 -30.78 -13.22 3.31
N PRO A 392 -31.28 -14.26 2.63
CA PRO A 392 -32.15 -14.05 1.48
C PRO A 392 -33.38 -13.30 1.98
N GLY A 393 -33.28 -11.98 2.03
CA GLY A 393 -34.42 -11.11 2.21
C GLY A 393 -35.26 -11.34 1.00
N ASN A 394 -36.54 -11.68 1.22
CA ASN A 394 -37.58 -11.66 0.22
C ASN A 394 -37.64 -10.27 -0.41
N PHE A 395 -36.74 -10.02 -1.36
CA PHE A 395 -37.01 -9.00 -2.36
C PHE A 395 -38.12 -9.62 -3.25
N PRO A 396 -39.29 -8.99 -3.40
CA PRO A 396 -40.25 -9.44 -4.39
C PRO A 396 -39.50 -9.47 -5.72
N GLU A 397 -39.38 -10.65 -6.32
CA GLU A 397 -39.00 -10.77 -7.71
C GLU A 397 -39.93 -9.84 -8.47
N ASN A 398 -39.40 -8.84 -9.12
CA ASN A 398 -40.14 -8.09 -10.11
C ASN A 398 -40.44 -9.06 -11.25
N GLU A 399 -41.55 -9.80 -11.10
CA GLU A 399 -42.28 -10.35 -12.23
C GLU A 399 -42.80 -9.16 -13.03
N ASN A 400 -42.07 -8.73 -14.03
CA ASN A 400 -42.56 -8.00 -15.20
C ASN A 400 -41.36 -7.53 -16.03
N GLU A 401 -40.91 -8.41 -16.91
CA GLU A 401 -40.34 -8.06 -18.22
C GLU A 401 -40.20 -9.34 -19.05
N ASN A 402 -41.38 -9.93 -19.37
CA ASN A 402 -41.55 -10.82 -20.50
C ASN A 402 -42.89 -10.51 -21.13
N GLU A 403 -42.94 -9.47 -21.95
CA GLU A 403 -43.95 -9.35 -23.01
C GLU A 403 -43.36 -8.56 -24.19
N ASN A 404 -43.27 -9.28 -25.31
CA ASN A 404 -43.35 -8.76 -26.67
C ASN A 404 -42.13 -8.15 -27.34
N GLU A 405 -41.35 -9.01 -27.95
CA GLU A 405 -40.88 -8.75 -29.34
C GLU A 405 -41.13 -9.99 -30.19
N THR A 406 -42.36 -10.09 -30.70
CA THR A 406 -42.63 -10.84 -31.91
C THR A 406 -42.88 -9.86 -33.07
N GLU A 407 -42.11 -10.08 -34.14
CA GLU A 407 -42.48 -9.86 -35.55
C GLU A 407 -42.72 -8.42 -36.01
N ASN A 408 -41.83 -7.95 -36.91
CA ASN A 408 -42.27 -7.65 -38.29
C ASN A 408 -41.00 -7.52 -39.21
N GLU A 409 -40.92 -8.51 -40.11
CA GLU A 409 -40.32 -8.37 -41.40
C GLU A 409 -41.12 -7.31 -42.22
N ASP A 410 -40.36 -6.37 -42.83
CA ASP A 410 -40.45 -5.97 -44.22
C ASP A 410 -39.28 -5.03 -44.59
#